data_6c2fa773456675898bf40cbaf587a1ca
#
_entry.id   6c2fa773456675898bf40cbaf587a1ca
#
_cell.length_a   1.000
_cell.length_b   1.000
_cell.length_c   1.000
_cell.angle_alpha   90.00
_cell.angle_beta   90.00
_cell.angle_gamma   90.00
#
_symmetry.space_group_name_H-M   'P 1'
#
loop_
_entity.id
_entity.type
_entity.pdbx_description
1 polymer ?
#
loop_
_entity_poly.entity_id
_entity_poly.type
_entity_poly.pdbx_seq_one_letter_code
_entity_poly.pdbx_strand_id
1 'polypeptide(L)'
;IVAMSPNNLICARLLSRDTKVVLDKSLLVHRLNVALSLRDRLFDKPFYRLVYGDSDLLPGLVVDRFGDILVVQIASATMEAHKDDVIAALTQVLKPSGILFKNDSAARDAEGLNRYVETVFGLVPEWVALEENGVKFEAPVIQGQKTGWFYDHRMNRARLAPYAKGKRVLDLYSYIGGWGVQAAAFG
;
A
#
# COMPACT_ATOMS: atom_id res chain seq x y z
N ILE A 1 -2.32 1.21 24.66
CA ILE A 1 -2.63 2.32 23.75
C ILE A 1 -3.38 1.75 22.56
N VAL A 2 -4.48 2.38 22.18
CA VAL A 2 -5.35 1.96 21.09
C VAL A 2 -5.68 3.14 20.18
N ALA A 3 -5.88 2.86 18.90
CA ALA A 3 -6.59 3.74 17.97
C ALA A 3 -8.10 3.56 18.19
N MET A 4 -8.80 4.65 18.45
CA MET A 4 -10.25 4.62 18.68
C MET A 4 -11.00 5.03 17.42
N SER A 5 -12.09 4.32 17.16
CA SER A 5 -13.01 4.53 16.04
C SER A 5 -14.45 4.37 16.55
N PRO A 6 -15.04 5.40 17.17
CA PRO A 6 -16.31 5.27 17.90
C PRO A 6 -17.49 4.90 17.00
N ASN A 7 -17.39 5.17 15.70
CA ASN A 7 -18.47 4.92 14.74
C ASN A 7 -18.38 3.55 14.05
N ASN A 8 -17.36 2.75 14.35
CA ASN A 8 -17.16 1.44 13.76
C ASN A 8 -17.46 0.30 14.72
N LEU A 9 -17.91 -0.85 14.20
CA LEU A 9 -18.12 -2.06 14.99
C LEU A 9 -16.83 -2.49 15.71
N ILE A 10 -15.68 -2.39 15.04
CA ILE A 10 -14.35 -2.55 15.66
C ILE A 10 -13.89 -1.18 16.13
N CYS A 11 -14.35 -0.79 17.32
CA CYS A 11 -14.16 0.56 17.85
C CYS A 11 -12.75 0.83 18.40
N ALA A 12 -11.93 -0.20 18.64
CA ALA A 12 -10.59 -0.04 19.18
C ALA A 12 -9.62 -1.01 18.51
N ARG A 13 -8.48 -0.51 18.05
CA ARG A 13 -7.39 -1.29 17.46
C ARG A 13 -6.11 -1.07 18.26
N LEU A 14 -5.46 -2.18 18.65
CA LEU A 14 -4.27 -2.10 19.50
C LEU A 14 -3.09 -1.49 18.74
N LEU A 15 -2.55 -0.40 19.29
CA LEU A 15 -1.30 0.21 18.83
C LEU A 15 -0.11 -0.29 19.64
N SER A 16 -0.22 -0.36 20.97
CA SER A 16 0.85 -0.87 21.83
C SER A 16 0.30 -1.39 23.14
N ARG A 17 0.91 -2.46 23.66
CA ARG A 17 0.66 -2.95 25.04
C ARG A 17 1.46 -2.17 26.07
N ASP A 18 2.55 -1.53 25.67
CA ASP A 18 3.32 -0.64 26.53
C ASP A 18 2.62 0.72 26.60
N THR A 19 2.19 1.10 27.79
CA THR A 19 1.49 2.38 28.05
C THR A 19 2.39 3.60 27.98
N LYS A 20 3.70 3.42 27.95
CA LYS A 20 4.69 4.52 27.82
C LYS A 20 4.91 4.94 26.36
N VAL A 21 4.49 4.11 25.40
CA VAL A 21 4.61 4.41 23.98
C VAL A 21 3.66 5.54 23.61
N VAL A 22 4.12 6.47 22.80
CA VAL A 22 3.30 7.55 22.21
C VAL A 22 3.21 7.32 20.71
N LEU A 23 2.04 7.54 20.13
CA LEU A 23 1.90 7.55 18.67
C LEU A 23 2.47 8.88 18.18
N ASP A 24 3.68 8.81 17.66
CA ASP A 24 4.44 9.94 17.12
C ASP A 24 5.28 9.49 15.92
N LYS A 25 5.99 10.41 15.32
CA LYS A 25 6.96 10.12 14.23
C LYS A 25 7.95 9.02 14.60
N SER A 26 8.45 8.98 15.85
CA SER A 26 9.48 8.01 16.28
C SER A 26 8.94 6.58 16.23
N LEU A 27 7.72 6.36 16.74
CA LEU A 27 7.05 5.06 16.67
C LEU A 27 6.80 4.66 15.22
N LEU A 28 6.36 5.59 14.38
CA LEU A 28 6.12 5.33 12.95
C LEU A 28 7.42 4.92 12.24
N VAL A 29 8.51 5.64 12.47
CA VAL A 29 9.85 5.31 11.93
C VAL A 29 10.28 3.90 12.36
N HIS A 30 10.12 3.57 13.66
CA HIS A 30 10.47 2.24 14.16
C HIS A 30 9.68 1.14 13.43
N ARG A 31 8.36 1.27 13.34
CA ARG A 31 7.50 0.26 12.69
C ARG A 31 7.70 0.15 11.19
N LEU A 32 7.95 1.28 10.53
CA LEU A 32 8.30 1.28 9.11
C LEU A 32 9.61 0.54 8.84
N ASN A 33 10.64 0.70 9.70
CA ASN A 33 11.88 -0.05 9.57
C ASN A 33 11.69 -1.55 9.79
N VAL A 34 10.84 -1.95 10.75
CA VAL A 34 10.49 -3.38 10.95
C VAL A 34 9.78 -3.94 9.72
N ALA A 35 8.78 -3.21 9.20
CA ALA A 35 8.05 -3.60 8.00
C ALA A 35 8.98 -3.70 6.78
N LEU A 36 9.85 -2.69 6.57
CA LEU A 36 10.82 -2.65 5.48
C LEU A 36 11.78 -3.83 5.55
N SER A 37 12.35 -4.11 6.73
CA SER A 37 13.26 -5.25 6.93
C SER A 37 12.62 -6.59 6.55
N LEU A 38 11.32 -6.75 6.81
CA LEU A 38 10.59 -7.96 6.39
C LEU A 38 10.44 -8.01 4.86
N ARG A 39 10.07 -6.89 4.23
CA ARG A 39 9.86 -6.82 2.77
C ARG A 39 11.16 -7.02 2.00
N ASP A 40 12.27 -6.48 2.47
CA ASP A 40 13.60 -6.64 1.87
C ASP A 40 14.09 -8.10 1.89
N ARG A 41 13.57 -8.94 2.82
CA ARG A 41 13.82 -10.39 2.83
C ARG A 41 12.91 -11.16 1.86
N LEU A 42 11.74 -10.62 1.52
CA LEU A 42 10.72 -11.31 0.74
C LEU A 42 10.74 -10.91 -0.74
N PHE A 43 11.28 -9.75 -1.06
CA PHE A 43 11.19 -9.17 -2.40
C PHE A 43 12.54 -8.58 -2.83
N ASP A 44 13.01 -8.97 -4.01
CA ASP A 44 14.28 -8.49 -4.58
C ASP A 44 14.18 -7.05 -5.12
N LYS A 45 12.95 -6.58 -5.39
CA LYS A 45 12.68 -5.26 -5.98
C LYS A 45 11.65 -4.49 -5.18
N PRO A 46 11.72 -3.14 -5.17
CA PRO A 46 10.89 -2.29 -4.32
C PRO A 46 9.46 -2.08 -4.87
N PHE A 47 8.78 -3.18 -5.23
CA PHE A 47 7.39 -3.18 -5.71
C PHE A 47 6.57 -4.11 -4.83
N TYR A 48 5.99 -3.58 -3.75
CA TYR A 48 5.26 -4.36 -2.76
C TYR A 48 4.40 -3.48 -1.85
N ARG A 49 3.46 -4.10 -1.15
CA ARG A 49 2.79 -3.47 0.00
C ARG A 49 3.76 -3.41 1.17
N LEU A 50 4.22 -2.19 1.50
CA LEU A 50 5.13 -1.96 2.62
C LEU A 50 4.40 -2.05 3.96
N VAL A 51 3.24 -1.42 4.08
CA VAL A 51 2.42 -1.43 5.30
C VAL A 51 1.04 -1.99 5.00
N TYR A 52 0.61 -2.94 5.82
CA TYR A 52 -0.71 -3.56 5.74
C TYR A 52 -1.44 -3.46 7.09
N GLY A 53 -1.74 -2.25 7.52
CA GLY A 53 -2.59 -1.98 8.67
C GLY A 53 -2.14 -2.69 9.95
N ASP A 54 -3.08 -3.42 10.55
CA ASP A 54 -2.87 -4.14 11.82
C ASP A 54 -1.74 -5.18 11.74
N SER A 55 -1.48 -5.77 10.58
CA SER A 55 -0.40 -6.77 10.40
C SER A 55 0.99 -6.18 10.62
N ASP A 56 1.17 -4.89 10.39
CA ASP A 56 2.40 -4.15 10.62
C ASP A 56 2.29 -3.23 11.85
N LEU A 57 1.29 -3.47 12.71
CA LEU A 57 1.00 -2.69 13.92
C LEU A 57 0.71 -1.19 13.65
N LEU A 58 0.26 -0.87 12.44
CA LEU A 58 -0.11 0.48 11.99
C LEU A 58 -1.58 0.51 11.54
N PRO A 59 -2.54 0.29 12.47
CA PRO A 59 -3.95 0.18 12.13
C PRO A 59 -4.46 1.40 11.38
N GLY A 60 -5.17 1.16 10.27
CA GLY A 60 -5.70 2.20 9.40
C GLY A 60 -4.71 2.80 8.41
N LEU A 61 -3.45 2.32 8.37
CA LEU A 61 -2.45 2.76 7.39
C LEU A 61 -2.14 1.65 6.39
N VAL A 62 -2.22 1.96 5.10
CA VAL A 62 -1.72 1.13 4.01
C VAL A 62 -0.70 1.95 3.23
N VAL A 63 0.45 1.34 2.92
CA VAL A 63 1.48 1.96 2.07
C VAL A 63 1.88 0.95 1.01
N ASP A 64 1.68 1.30 -0.26
CA ASP A 64 2.16 0.54 -1.40
C ASP A 64 3.36 1.26 -2.02
N ARG A 65 4.43 0.51 -2.26
CA ARG A 65 5.69 1.01 -2.80
C ARG A 65 5.84 0.64 -4.27
N PHE A 66 6.07 1.66 -5.09
CA PHE A 66 6.34 1.57 -6.53
C PHE A 66 7.71 2.19 -6.82
N GLY A 67 8.78 1.44 -6.50
CA GLY A 67 10.14 1.97 -6.57
C GLY A 67 10.39 3.04 -5.51
N ASP A 68 10.50 4.28 -5.95
CA ASP A 68 10.68 5.48 -5.13
C ASP A 68 9.38 6.32 -4.99
N ILE A 69 8.27 5.85 -5.55
CA ILE A 69 6.94 6.44 -5.34
C ILE A 69 6.19 5.63 -4.28
N LEU A 70 5.53 6.32 -3.35
CA LEU A 70 4.69 5.74 -2.32
C LEU A 70 3.23 6.15 -2.52
N VAL A 71 2.33 5.18 -2.53
CA VAL A 71 0.88 5.42 -2.51
C VAL A 71 0.34 5.01 -1.16
N VAL A 72 -0.23 5.96 -0.44
CA VAL A 72 -0.65 5.83 0.95
C VAL A 72 -2.17 5.93 1.05
N GLN A 73 -2.77 5.05 1.83
CA GLN A 73 -4.18 5.14 2.22
C GLN A 73 -4.28 5.21 3.73
N ILE A 74 -5.02 6.20 4.23
CA ILE A 74 -5.33 6.37 5.64
C ILE A 74 -6.83 6.17 5.82
N ALA A 75 -7.22 5.13 6.56
CA ALA A 75 -8.61 4.72 6.74
C ALA A 75 -9.11 4.87 8.19
N SER A 76 -8.33 5.50 9.10
CA SER A 76 -8.76 5.73 10.48
C SER A 76 -8.54 7.18 10.89
N ALA A 77 -9.44 7.71 11.71
CA ALA A 77 -9.35 9.07 12.24
C ALA A 77 -8.08 9.29 13.09
N THR A 78 -7.67 8.27 13.86
CA THR A 78 -6.41 8.32 14.62
C THR A 78 -5.20 8.51 13.72
N MET A 79 -5.09 7.74 12.64
CA MET A 79 -3.94 7.86 11.72
C MET A 79 -4.02 9.14 10.89
N GLU A 80 -5.22 9.62 10.56
CA GLU A 80 -5.41 10.90 9.87
C GLU A 80 -4.93 12.08 10.72
N ALA A 81 -5.17 12.04 12.04
CA ALA A 81 -4.66 13.06 12.96
C ALA A 81 -3.11 13.11 13.02
N HIS A 82 -2.44 12.03 12.63
CA HIS A 82 -0.98 11.90 12.57
C HIS A 82 -0.42 11.91 11.15
N LYS A 83 -1.18 12.41 10.16
CA LYS A 83 -0.77 12.37 8.74
C LYS A 83 0.58 13.04 8.48
N ASP A 84 0.90 14.13 9.17
CA ASP A 84 2.18 14.85 9.03
C ASP A 84 3.34 14.02 9.58
N ASP A 85 3.14 13.29 10.68
CA ASP A 85 4.10 12.33 11.20
C ASP A 85 4.31 11.16 10.24
N VAL A 86 3.24 10.69 9.56
CA VAL A 86 3.33 9.64 8.53
C VAL A 86 4.19 10.11 7.37
N ILE A 87 3.97 11.31 6.83
CA ILE A 87 4.78 11.88 5.75
C ILE A 87 6.25 11.98 6.19
N ALA A 88 6.50 12.55 7.37
CA ALA A 88 7.85 12.74 7.90
C ALA A 88 8.58 11.41 8.14
N ALA A 89 7.88 10.39 8.65
CA ALA A 89 8.44 9.06 8.88
C ALA A 89 8.76 8.33 7.57
N LEU A 90 7.83 8.34 6.58
CA LEU A 90 8.04 7.76 5.26
C LEU A 90 9.22 8.41 4.54
N THR A 91 9.29 9.75 4.57
CA THR A 91 10.39 10.50 3.97
C THR A 91 11.73 10.16 4.61
N GLN A 92 11.77 10.04 5.94
CA GLN A 92 13.00 9.70 6.67
C GLN A 92 13.50 8.28 6.34
N VAL A 93 12.59 7.28 6.31
CA VAL A 93 12.95 5.86 6.17
C VAL A 93 13.24 5.48 4.72
N LEU A 94 12.44 5.97 3.76
CA LEU A 94 12.44 5.50 2.38
C LEU A 94 13.05 6.50 1.39
N LYS A 95 13.15 7.78 1.76
CA LYS A 95 13.62 8.89 0.90
C LYS A 95 12.95 8.86 -0.49
N PRO A 96 11.61 8.83 -0.54
CA PRO A 96 10.89 8.69 -1.80
C PRO A 96 11.03 9.95 -2.67
N SER A 97 10.85 9.81 -3.98
CA SER A 97 10.73 10.95 -4.91
C SER A 97 9.33 11.58 -4.87
N GLY A 98 8.30 10.81 -4.47
CA GLY A 98 6.94 11.30 -4.31
C GLY A 98 6.09 10.44 -3.37
N ILE A 99 5.15 11.11 -2.68
CA ILE A 99 4.13 10.46 -1.83
C ILE A 99 2.76 10.96 -2.28
N LEU A 100 1.88 10.02 -2.63
CA LEU A 100 0.48 10.24 -2.95
C LEU A 100 -0.39 9.74 -1.81
N PHE A 101 -1.24 10.60 -1.24
CA PHE A 101 -2.37 10.16 -0.42
C PHE A 101 -3.56 9.84 -1.32
N LYS A 102 -3.91 8.55 -1.42
CA LYS A 102 -5.05 8.05 -2.17
C LYS A 102 -6.17 7.65 -1.22
N ASN A 103 -6.72 8.67 -0.58
CA ASN A 103 -7.72 8.58 0.48
C ASN A 103 -9.16 8.65 -0.07
N ASP A 104 -9.46 7.93 -1.16
CA ASP A 104 -10.75 7.93 -1.86
C ASP A 104 -11.66 6.75 -1.50
N SER A 105 -11.24 5.90 -0.57
CA SER A 105 -11.98 4.72 -0.12
C SER A 105 -13.23 5.07 0.67
N ALA A 106 -14.33 4.31 0.44
CA ALA A 106 -15.57 4.40 1.21
C ALA A 106 -15.40 4.06 2.71
N ALA A 107 -14.34 3.33 3.08
CA ALA A 107 -14.05 3.04 4.49
C ALA A 107 -13.84 4.32 5.35
N ARG A 108 -13.46 5.43 4.72
CA ARG A 108 -13.28 6.73 5.40
C ARG A 108 -14.59 7.36 5.87
N ASP A 109 -15.69 7.09 5.18
CA ASP A 109 -17.01 7.66 5.54
C ASP A 109 -17.45 7.19 6.93
N ALA A 110 -17.17 5.91 7.28
CA ALA A 110 -17.47 5.36 8.59
C ALA A 110 -16.64 5.99 9.73
N GLU A 111 -15.50 6.59 9.40
CA GLU A 111 -14.65 7.34 10.33
C GLU A 111 -14.97 8.84 10.36
N GLY A 112 -15.95 9.30 9.57
CA GLY A 112 -16.28 10.72 9.43
C GLY A 112 -15.21 11.53 8.69
N LEU A 113 -14.39 10.87 7.86
CA LEU A 113 -13.27 11.49 7.15
C LEU A 113 -13.64 11.82 5.71
N ASN A 114 -13.22 12.97 5.23
CA ASN A 114 -13.35 13.35 3.82
C ASN A 114 -12.53 12.45 2.92
N ARG A 115 -13.03 12.18 1.70
CA ARG A 115 -12.27 11.51 0.65
C ARG A 115 -11.47 12.52 -0.15
N TYR A 116 -10.21 12.18 -0.46
CA TYR A 116 -9.35 13.02 -1.30
C TYR A 116 -8.24 12.20 -1.94
N VAL A 117 -7.65 12.74 -3.01
CA VAL A 117 -6.42 12.26 -3.64
C VAL A 117 -5.49 13.46 -3.76
N GLU A 118 -4.29 13.36 -3.19
CA GLU A 118 -3.37 14.50 -3.08
C GLU A 118 -1.91 14.04 -3.08
N THR A 119 -1.06 14.68 -3.90
CA THR A 119 0.39 14.55 -3.79
C THR A 119 0.86 15.40 -2.62
N VAL A 120 1.31 14.74 -1.54
CA VAL A 120 1.70 15.41 -0.28
C VAL A 120 3.20 15.62 -0.15
N PHE A 121 4.00 14.98 -1.00
CA PHE A 121 5.46 15.15 -1.03
C PHE A 121 5.99 14.91 -2.45
N GLY A 122 6.96 15.72 -2.88
CA GLY A 122 7.67 15.53 -4.13
C GLY A 122 6.77 15.59 -5.37
N LEU A 123 7.03 14.69 -6.32
CA LEU A 123 6.30 14.61 -7.57
C LEU A 123 5.83 13.18 -7.83
N VAL A 124 4.53 13.00 -8.10
CA VAL A 124 3.94 11.71 -8.42
C VAL A 124 3.38 11.75 -9.84
N PRO A 125 3.88 10.93 -10.77
CA PRO A 125 3.32 10.85 -12.12
C PRO A 125 1.95 10.13 -12.08
N GLU A 126 1.14 10.35 -13.10
CA GLU A 126 -0.17 9.69 -13.24
C GLU A 126 -0.02 8.16 -13.34
N TRP A 127 1.00 7.71 -14.07
CA TRP A 127 1.36 6.31 -14.26
C TRP A 127 2.73 6.04 -13.67
N VAL A 128 2.87 4.97 -12.90
CA VAL A 128 4.13 4.56 -12.30
C VAL A 128 4.53 3.19 -12.80
N ALA A 129 5.82 3.03 -13.14
CA ALA A 129 6.36 1.75 -13.54
C ALA A 129 6.45 0.80 -12.34
N LEU A 130 6.15 -0.47 -12.56
CA LEU A 130 6.39 -1.55 -11.60
C LEU A 130 6.84 -2.82 -12.32
N GLU A 131 7.42 -3.73 -11.56
CA GLU A 131 7.75 -5.06 -12.04
C GLU A 131 7.24 -6.12 -11.07
N GLU A 132 6.60 -7.15 -11.62
CA GLU A 132 6.10 -8.28 -10.86
C GLU A 132 6.31 -9.58 -11.62
N ASN A 133 6.92 -10.57 -10.95
CA ASN A 133 7.22 -11.89 -11.53
C ASN A 133 8.02 -11.83 -12.86
N GLY A 134 8.94 -10.83 -12.96
CA GLY A 134 9.75 -10.61 -14.16
C GLY A 134 9.05 -9.85 -15.29
N VAL A 135 7.79 -9.45 -15.10
CA VAL A 135 6.99 -8.72 -16.10
C VAL A 135 6.84 -7.26 -15.68
N LYS A 136 7.05 -6.34 -16.63
CA LYS A 136 6.93 -4.90 -16.41
C LYS A 136 5.51 -4.43 -16.70
N PHE A 137 5.03 -3.50 -15.86
CA PHE A 137 3.71 -2.87 -15.95
C PHE A 137 3.83 -1.38 -15.66
N GLU A 138 2.77 -0.65 -16.00
CA GLU A 138 2.51 0.71 -15.54
C GLU A 138 1.18 0.73 -14.79
N ALA A 139 1.16 1.31 -13.59
CA ALA A 139 -0.01 1.42 -12.75
C ALA A 139 -0.53 2.87 -12.67
N PRO A 140 -1.84 3.10 -12.91
CA PRO A 140 -2.46 4.43 -12.80
C PRO A 140 -2.72 4.76 -11.32
N VAL A 141 -1.75 5.34 -10.63
CA VAL A 141 -1.84 5.55 -9.17
C VAL A 141 -2.80 6.66 -8.77
N ILE A 142 -3.02 7.65 -9.62
CA ILE A 142 -3.93 8.78 -9.32
C ILE A 142 -5.39 8.37 -9.53
N GLN A 143 -5.74 7.85 -10.71
CA GLN A 143 -7.13 7.55 -11.09
C GLN A 143 -7.48 6.06 -11.00
N GLY A 144 -6.49 5.19 -10.79
CA GLY A 144 -6.69 3.75 -10.75
C GLY A 144 -7.47 3.26 -9.52
N GLN A 145 -7.92 2.02 -9.58
CA GLN A 145 -8.58 1.36 -8.46
C GLN A 145 -7.59 1.15 -7.30
N LYS A 146 -8.06 1.28 -6.06
CA LYS A 146 -7.24 1.15 -4.85
C LYS A 146 -6.00 2.05 -4.93
N THR A 147 -4.81 1.48 -4.85
CA THR A 147 -3.52 2.17 -4.96
C THR A 147 -2.93 2.15 -6.37
N GLY A 148 -3.68 1.61 -7.37
CA GLY A 148 -3.24 1.44 -8.76
C GLY A 148 -2.84 0.01 -9.12
N TRP A 149 -2.43 -0.81 -8.15
CA TRP A 149 -2.05 -2.21 -8.32
C TRP A 149 -2.56 -3.10 -7.19
N PHE A 150 -2.69 -4.41 -7.47
CA PHE A 150 -3.19 -5.42 -6.53
C PHE A 150 -2.05 -6.37 -6.14
N TYR A 151 -1.19 -5.94 -5.20
CA TYR A 151 -0.03 -6.73 -4.74
C TYR A 151 -0.40 -8.06 -4.05
N ASP A 152 -1.61 -8.17 -3.50
CA ASP A 152 -2.16 -9.37 -2.87
C ASP A 152 -2.29 -10.57 -3.82
N HIS A 153 -2.38 -10.33 -5.13
CA HIS A 153 -2.46 -11.38 -6.14
C HIS A 153 -1.11 -11.85 -6.70
N ARG A 154 0.01 -11.23 -6.33
CA ARG A 154 1.35 -11.54 -6.88
C ARG A 154 1.66 -13.04 -6.92
N MET A 155 1.52 -13.72 -5.76
CA MET A 155 1.85 -15.15 -5.65
C MET A 155 0.90 -16.03 -6.47
N ASN A 156 -0.36 -15.63 -6.57
CA ASN A 156 -1.34 -16.34 -7.38
C ASN A 156 -1.04 -16.16 -8.88
N ARG A 157 -0.68 -14.93 -9.30
CA ARG A 157 -0.26 -14.67 -10.68
C ARG A 157 1.00 -15.46 -11.05
N ALA A 158 1.99 -15.56 -10.15
CA ALA A 158 3.19 -16.38 -10.38
C ALA A 158 2.86 -17.86 -10.62
N ARG A 159 1.84 -18.40 -9.94
CA ARG A 159 1.38 -19.78 -10.11
C ARG A 159 0.68 -20.05 -11.45
N LEU A 160 0.38 -19.02 -12.24
CA LEU A 160 -0.28 -19.18 -13.53
C LEU A 160 0.63 -19.84 -14.59
N ALA A 161 1.94 -19.70 -14.47
CA ALA A 161 2.92 -20.13 -15.47
C ALA A 161 2.68 -21.56 -16.01
N PRO A 162 2.56 -22.62 -15.17
CA PRO A 162 2.37 -23.99 -15.67
C PRO A 162 1.02 -24.20 -16.37
N TYR A 163 0.02 -23.35 -16.11
CA TYR A 163 -1.30 -23.44 -16.70
C TYR A 163 -1.44 -22.64 -17.99
N ALA A 164 -0.64 -21.60 -18.18
CA ALA A 164 -0.72 -20.70 -19.34
C ALA A 164 0.07 -21.19 -20.56
N LYS A 165 1.17 -21.94 -20.32
CA LYS A 165 2.09 -22.36 -21.37
C LYS A 165 1.40 -23.10 -22.51
N GLY A 166 1.48 -22.53 -23.72
CA GLY A 166 0.87 -23.10 -24.95
C GLY A 166 -0.65 -23.13 -24.93
N LYS A 167 -1.32 -22.32 -24.09
CA LYS A 167 -2.78 -22.25 -23.98
C LYS A 167 -3.33 -20.91 -24.44
N ARG A 168 -4.57 -20.92 -24.86
CA ARG A 168 -5.36 -19.70 -25.05
C ARG A 168 -5.95 -19.30 -23.71
N VAL A 169 -5.65 -18.09 -23.26
CA VAL A 169 -6.10 -17.55 -21.96
C VAL A 169 -7.10 -16.44 -22.21
N LEU A 170 -8.23 -16.48 -21.51
CA LEU A 170 -9.23 -15.40 -21.46
C LEU A 170 -9.16 -14.75 -20.07
N ASP A 171 -8.83 -13.45 -20.03
CA ASP A 171 -8.80 -12.65 -18.81
C ASP A 171 -10.03 -11.74 -18.76
N LEU A 172 -10.97 -12.04 -17.85
CA LEU A 172 -12.19 -11.26 -17.63
C LEU A 172 -11.98 -10.31 -16.44
N TYR A 173 -12.50 -9.09 -16.57
CA TYR A 173 -12.31 -8.02 -15.58
C TYR A 173 -10.84 -7.69 -15.35
N SER A 174 -10.08 -7.66 -16.43
CA SER A 174 -8.60 -7.66 -16.46
C SER A 174 -7.97 -6.42 -15.82
N TYR A 175 -8.73 -5.32 -15.63
CA TYR A 175 -8.22 -4.02 -15.19
C TYR A 175 -7.05 -3.57 -16.10
N ILE A 176 -5.82 -3.52 -15.60
CA ILE A 176 -4.62 -3.20 -16.39
C ILE A 176 -3.89 -4.48 -16.89
N GLY A 177 -4.57 -5.60 -16.94
CA GLY A 177 -4.08 -6.84 -17.53
C GLY A 177 -3.10 -7.64 -16.68
N GLY A 178 -3.09 -7.46 -15.35
CA GLY A 178 -2.12 -8.11 -14.48
C GLY A 178 -2.06 -9.64 -14.61
N TRP A 179 -3.16 -10.31 -14.91
CA TRP A 179 -3.22 -11.74 -15.16
C TRP A 179 -2.91 -12.09 -16.61
N GLY A 180 -3.58 -11.43 -17.56
CA GLY A 180 -3.46 -11.73 -18.98
C GLY A 180 -2.05 -11.48 -19.53
N VAL A 181 -1.41 -10.37 -19.14
CA VAL A 181 -0.05 -10.02 -19.56
C VAL A 181 0.97 -11.01 -18.99
N GLN A 182 0.84 -11.40 -17.70
CA GLN A 182 1.73 -12.43 -17.14
C GLN A 182 1.49 -13.80 -17.79
N ALA A 183 0.23 -14.18 -18.07
CA ALA A 183 -0.05 -15.40 -18.81
C ALA A 183 0.63 -15.42 -20.18
N ALA A 184 0.57 -14.30 -20.91
CA ALA A 184 1.24 -14.16 -22.21
C ALA A 184 2.77 -14.21 -22.12
N ALA A 185 3.34 -13.65 -21.03
CA ALA A 185 4.78 -13.70 -20.79
C ALA A 185 5.30 -15.09 -20.41
N PHE A 186 4.44 -15.96 -19.88
CA PHE A 186 4.80 -17.33 -19.51
C PHE A 186 4.66 -18.34 -20.67
N GLY A 187 4.11 -17.96 -21.79
CA GLY A 187 4.07 -18.83 -22.92
C GLY A 187 3.03 -18.94 -23.86
#